data_2284e830aad15ce5948c5f6ad74dac44
#
_entry.id   2284e830aad15ce5948c5f6ad74dac44
#
_cell.length_a   1.000
_cell.length_b   1.000
_cell.length_c   1.000
_cell.angle_alpha   90.00
_cell.angle_beta   90.00
_cell.angle_gamma   90.00
#
_symmetry.space_group_name_H-M   'P 1'
#
loop_
_entity.id
_entity.type
_entity.pdbx_description
1 polymer ?
#
loop_
_entity_poly.entity_id
_entity_poly.type
_entity_poly.pdbx_seq_one_letter_code
_entity_poly.pdbx_strand_id
1 'polypeptide(L)'
;MNGYFFESFVVSEILKSYTNAGKEVDLYFLRDGNQREIDLLIHQNNTLYPLEIKIHSEPDPKDIKHFAMLDEIKNVNISEGGVICLAKELLPLKENHKIIPIWAI
;
A
#
# COMPACT_ATOMS: atom_id res chain seq x y z
N MET A 1 4.04 -0.39 -19.78
CA MET A 1 4.74 -0.75 -18.52
C MET A 1 4.05 -1.99 -17.95
N ASN A 2 4.82 -2.99 -17.56
CA ASN A 2 4.22 -4.15 -16.91
C ASN A 2 4.08 -3.93 -15.39
N GLY A 3 3.31 -4.81 -14.74
CA GLY A 3 3.02 -4.67 -13.31
C GLY A 3 4.25 -4.71 -12.41
N TYR A 4 5.26 -5.49 -12.77
CA TYR A 4 6.50 -5.59 -11.99
C TYR A 4 7.26 -4.25 -11.99
N PHE A 5 7.40 -3.63 -13.15
CA PHE A 5 8.08 -2.33 -13.23
C PHE A 5 7.29 -1.24 -12.53
N PHE A 6 5.97 -1.26 -12.66
CA PHE A 6 5.11 -0.31 -11.96
C PHE A 6 5.27 -0.42 -10.45
N GLU A 7 5.22 -1.64 -9.92
CA GLU A 7 5.38 -1.88 -8.49
C GLU A 7 6.75 -1.39 -8.00
N SER A 8 7.82 -1.74 -8.70
CA SER A 8 9.17 -1.31 -8.34
C SER A 8 9.31 0.21 -8.39
N PHE A 9 8.71 0.84 -9.38
CA PHE A 9 8.70 2.30 -9.49
C PHE A 9 8.00 2.94 -8.29
N VAL A 10 6.82 2.44 -7.92
CA VAL A 10 6.04 2.97 -6.80
C VAL A 10 6.82 2.86 -5.49
N VAL A 11 7.38 1.68 -5.20
CA VAL A 11 8.16 1.46 -3.98
C VAL A 11 9.35 2.41 -3.93
N SER A 12 10.05 2.57 -5.05
CA SER A 12 11.20 3.48 -5.16
C SER A 12 10.80 4.93 -4.89
N GLU A 13 9.68 5.39 -5.45
CA GLU A 13 9.20 6.75 -5.25
C GLU A 13 8.80 7.02 -3.80
N ILE A 14 8.16 6.05 -3.15
CA ILE A 14 7.80 6.15 -1.74
C ILE A 14 9.07 6.28 -0.88
N LEU A 15 10.05 5.43 -1.12
CA LEU A 15 11.30 5.45 -0.38
C LEU A 15 12.02 6.79 -0.54
N LYS A 16 12.08 7.31 -1.75
CA LYS A 16 12.68 8.61 -2.03
C LYS A 16 11.97 9.74 -1.28
N SER A 17 10.64 9.68 -1.23
CA SER A 17 9.86 10.70 -0.55
C SER A 17 10.23 10.80 0.93
N TYR A 18 10.36 9.66 1.62
CA TYR A 18 10.78 9.64 3.02
C TYR A 18 12.22 10.09 3.17
N THR A 19 13.12 9.59 2.34
CA THR A 19 14.55 9.95 2.38
C THR A 19 14.74 11.44 2.16
N ASN A 20 14.06 12.02 1.19
CA ASN A 20 14.15 13.46 0.88
C ASN A 20 13.59 14.33 2.02
N ALA A 21 12.64 13.80 2.78
CA ALA A 21 12.10 14.49 3.95
C ALA A 21 12.97 14.31 5.20
N GLY A 22 14.10 13.60 5.10
CA GLY A 22 14.97 13.32 6.24
C GLY A 22 14.38 12.33 7.22
N LYS A 23 13.44 11.50 6.79
CA LYS A 23 12.74 10.54 7.65
C LYS A 23 13.18 9.12 7.35
N GLU A 24 13.28 8.33 8.41
CA GLU A 24 13.46 6.89 8.29
C GLU A 24 12.10 6.22 8.22
N VAL A 25 12.00 5.18 7.42
CA VAL A 25 10.79 4.39 7.28
C VAL A 25 11.18 2.94 7.02
N ASP A 26 10.40 2.02 7.60
CA ASP A 26 10.56 0.60 7.33
C ASP A 26 9.49 0.18 6.34
N LEU A 27 9.91 -0.44 5.25
CA LEU A 27 9.02 -0.95 4.22
C LEU A 27 9.11 -2.47 4.21
N TYR A 28 7.96 -3.11 4.21
CA TYR A 28 7.84 -4.56 4.18
C TYR A 28 6.85 -4.98 3.11
N PHE A 29 6.97 -6.19 2.63
CA PHE A 29 5.87 -6.88 1.97
C PHE A 29 5.47 -8.06 2.85
N LEU A 30 4.23 -8.50 2.75
CA LEU A 30 3.72 -9.59 3.57
C LEU A 30 3.17 -10.70 2.69
N ARG A 31 3.56 -11.93 3.00
CA ARG A 31 3.08 -13.14 2.35
C ARG A 31 2.92 -14.21 3.40
N ASP A 32 1.80 -14.91 3.39
CA ASP A 32 1.60 -16.03 4.30
C ASP A 32 1.55 -17.38 3.56
N GLY A 33 1.42 -18.47 4.31
CA GLY A 33 1.38 -19.83 3.75
C GLY A 33 0.11 -20.15 2.98
N ASN A 34 -0.90 -19.27 2.99
CA ASN A 34 -2.16 -19.43 2.28
C ASN A 34 -2.23 -18.56 1.02
N GLN A 35 -1.08 -18.12 0.53
CA GLN A 35 -0.97 -17.28 -0.68
C GLN A 35 -1.65 -15.92 -0.54
N ARG A 36 -1.89 -15.46 0.69
CA ARG A 36 -2.36 -14.09 0.93
C ARG A 36 -1.15 -13.16 0.95
N GLU A 37 -1.25 -12.05 0.22
CA GLU A 37 -0.16 -11.10 0.09
C GLU A 37 -0.64 -9.67 0.29
N ILE A 38 0.24 -8.83 0.84
CA ILE A 38 0.11 -7.38 0.83
C ILE A 38 1.36 -6.84 0.15
N ASP A 39 1.19 -6.06 -0.91
CA ASP A 39 2.29 -5.61 -1.75
C ASP A 39 3.27 -4.71 -1.03
N LEU A 40 2.78 -3.88 -0.11
CA LEU A 40 3.63 -2.98 0.64
C LEU A 40 3.01 -2.66 1.99
N LEU A 41 3.82 -2.74 3.04
CA LEU A 41 3.48 -2.24 4.37
C LEU A 41 4.47 -1.16 4.74
N ILE A 42 3.97 0.01 5.05
CA ILE A 42 4.79 1.08 5.62
C ILE A 42 4.65 1.00 7.13
N HIS A 43 5.78 0.85 7.83
CA HIS A 43 5.81 0.81 9.29
C HIS A 43 6.46 2.07 9.82
N GLN A 44 5.70 2.85 10.57
CA GLN A 44 6.17 4.10 11.16
C GLN A 44 5.38 4.40 12.43
N ASN A 45 6.09 4.77 13.51
CA ASN A 45 5.45 5.13 14.78
C ASN A 45 4.51 4.05 15.32
N ASN A 46 4.96 2.80 15.29
CA ASN A 46 4.20 1.63 15.73
C ASN A 46 2.87 1.46 14.99
N THR A 47 2.81 1.91 13.74
CA THR A 47 1.63 1.85 12.90
C THR A 47 1.98 1.23 11.55
N LEU A 48 1.13 0.34 11.06
CA LEU A 48 1.24 -0.27 9.75
C LEU A 48 0.22 0.36 8.79
N TYR A 49 0.70 0.78 7.63
CA TYR A 49 -0.11 1.34 6.55
C TYR A 49 -0.06 0.37 5.38
N PRO A 50 -1.14 -0.39 5.12
CA PRO A 50 -1.13 -1.39 4.04
C PRO A 50 -1.45 -0.75 2.69
N LEU A 51 -0.70 -1.16 1.67
CA LEU A 51 -0.88 -0.68 0.31
C LEU A 51 -0.85 -1.83 -0.69
N GLU A 52 -1.77 -1.81 -1.64
CA GLU A 52 -1.71 -2.62 -2.83
C GLU A 52 -1.26 -1.75 -4.00
N ILE A 53 -0.55 -2.35 -4.94
CA ILE A 53 -0.02 -1.63 -6.10
C ILE A 53 -0.53 -2.32 -7.35
N LYS A 54 -1.39 -1.63 -8.11
CA LYS A 54 -2.05 -2.19 -9.28
C LYS A 54 -1.91 -1.25 -10.48
N ILE A 55 -1.54 -1.81 -11.63
CA ILE A 55 -1.28 -1.04 -12.85
C ILE A 55 -2.56 -0.73 -13.65
N HIS A 56 -3.70 -0.67 -13.01
CA HIS A 56 -4.94 -0.32 -13.70
C HIS A 56 -5.56 0.93 -13.08
N SER A 57 -6.56 1.49 -13.77
CA SER A 57 -7.17 2.77 -13.40
C SER A 57 -8.45 2.64 -12.58
N GLU A 58 -9.00 1.43 -12.47
CA GLU A 58 -10.29 1.18 -11.80
C GLU A 58 -10.12 0.08 -10.75
N PRO A 59 -9.55 0.41 -9.59
CA PRO A 59 -9.40 -0.57 -8.52
C PRO A 59 -10.75 -0.99 -7.96
N ASP A 60 -10.80 -2.20 -7.47
CA ASP A 60 -11.97 -2.87 -6.94
C ASP A 60 -11.77 -3.14 -5.45
N PRO A 61 -12.80 -3.12 -4.61
CA PRO A 61 -12.66 -3.50 -3.19
C PRO A 61 -12.00 -4.85 -2.95
N LYS A 62 -12.08 -5.79 -3.90
CA LYS A 62 -11.38 -7.07 -3.81
C LYS A 62 -9.87 -6.92 -3.81
N ASP A 63 -9.34 -5.83 -4.36
CA ASP A 63 -7.90 -5.59 -4.40
C ASP A 63 -7.28 -5.46 -3.01
N ILE A 64 -8.07 -5.08 -2.01
CA ILE A 64 -7.61 -4.94 -0.63
C ILE A 64 -8.13 -6.04 0.30
N LYS A 65 -8.60 -7.14 -0.25
CA LYS A 65 -9.21 -8.21 0.56
C LYS A 65 -8.25 -8.81 1.60
N HIS A 66 -6.95 -8.78 1.35
CA HIS A 66 -5.98 -9.37 2.25
C HIS A 66 -5.54 -8.44 3.39
N PHE A 67 -5.97 -7.18 3.40
CA PHE A 67 -5.62 -6.27 4.50
C PHE A 67 -6.15 -6.79 5.85
N ALA A 68 -7.24 -7.55 5.83
CA ALA A 68 -7.81 -8.12 7.05
C ALA A 68 -6.84 -9.06 7.80
N MET A 69 -5.84 -9.63 7.13
CA MET A 69 -4.88 -10.49 7.83
C MET A 69 -4.00 -9.72 8.81
N LEU A 70 -3.93 -8.40 8.69
CA LEU A 70 -3.21 -7.56 9.64
C LEU A 70 -3.87 -7.53 11.01
N ASP A 71 -5.16 -7.85 11.10
CA ASP A 71 -5.88 -7.90 12.37
C ASP A 71 -5.35 -9.00 13.29
N GLU A 72 -4.61 -9.95 12.74
CA GLU A 72 -3.95 -11.02 13.50
C GLU A 72 -2.66 -10.55 14.20
N ILE A 73 -2.14 -9.39 13.83
CA ILE A 73 -0.91 -8.84 14.40
C ILE A 73 -1.25 -8.04 15.65
N LYS A 74 -0.57 -8.38 16.76
CA LYS A 74 -0.79 -7.72 18.05
C LYS A 74 0.26 -6.65 18.32
N ASN A 75 -0.09 -5.69 19.19
CA ASN A 75 0.84 -4.67 19.68
C ASN A 75 1.33 -3.70 18.61
N VAL A 76 0.53 -3.53 17.55
CA VAL A 76 0.79 -2.57 16.50
C VAL A 76 -0.55 -1.95 16.08
N ASN A 77 -0.54 -0.70 15.71
CA ASN A 77 -1.73 -0.02 15.16
C ASN A 77 -1.82 -0.30 13.67
N ILE A 78 -3.03 -0.56 13.20
CA ILE A 78 -3.30 -0.71 11.77
C ILE A 78 -4.02 0.54 11.30
N SER A 79 -3.43 1.24 10.37
CA SER A 79 -4.00 2.46 9.81
C SER A 79 -4.72 2.18 8.50
N GLU A 80 -5.42 3.18 8.01
CA GLU A 80 -5.96 3.14 6.66
C GLU A 80 -4.83 3.05 5.64
N GLY A 81 -5.13 2.43 4.53
CA GLY A 81 -4.21 2.32 3.41
C GLY A 81 -4.97 2.50 2.10
N GLY A 82 -4.60 1.76 1.10
CA GLY A 82 -5.30 1.85 -0.17
C GLY A 82 -4.63 1.12 -1.32
N VAL A 83 -5.08 1.45 -2.52
CA VAL A 83 -4.54 0.93 -3.77
C VAL A 83 -3.87 2.07 -4.54
N ILE A 84 -2.57 1.96 -4.76
CA ILE A 84 -1.83 2.89 -5.62
C ILE A 84 -1.96 2.40 -7.05
N CYS A 85 -2.47 3.24 -7.94
CA CYS A 85 -2.84 2.84 -9.29
C CYS A 85 -2.81 4.01 -10.27
N LEU A 86 -3.29 3.78 -11.48
CA LEU A 86 -3.35 4.79 -12.54
C LEU A 86 -4.68 5.54 -12.58
N ALA A 87 -5.43 5.55 -11.48
CA ALA A 87 -6.64 6.35 -11.38
C ALA A 87 -6.34 7.84 -11.51
N LYS A 88 -7.36 8.61 -11.88
CA LYS A 88 -7.21 10.06 -12.06
C LYS A 88 -7.41 10.84 -10.78
N GLU A 89 -8.19 10.31 -9.84
CA GLU A 89 -8.61 11.03 -8.66
C GLU A 89 -8.39 10.19 -7.39
N LEU A 90 -8.14 10.89 -6.31
CA LEU A 90 -8.08 10.32 -4.97
C LEU A 90 -9.53 10.13 -4.48
N LEU A 91 -9.96 8.89 -4.34
CA LEU A 91 -11.34 8.54 -4.00
C LEU A 91 -11.37 7.49 -2.89
N PRO A 92 -12.48 7.43 -2.12
CA PRO A 92 -12.64 6.32 -1.18
C PRO A 92 -12.87 5.01 -1.95
N LEU A 93 -12.40 3.91 -1.40
CA LEU A 93 -12.59 2.59 -1.99
C LEU A 93 -13.52 1.74 -1.14
N LYS A 94 -13.14 1.44 0.09
CA LYS A 94 -13.90 0.60 1.01
C LYS A 94 -13.46 0.91 2.43
N GLU A 95 -14.41 1.03 3.34
CA GLU A 95 -14.13 1.40 4.73
C GLU A 95 -13.33 2.71 4.77
N ASN A 96 -12.14 2.71 5.34
CA ASN A 96 -11.28 3.88 5.39
C ASN A 96 -10.17 3.85 4.36
N HIS A 97 -10.15 2.82 3.50
CA HIS A 97 -9.11 2.69 2.48
C HIS A 97 -9.45 3.49 1.23
N LYS A 98 -8.42 3.90 0.50
CA LYS A 98 -8.56 4.85 -0.60
C LYS A 98 -7.97 4.33 -1.90
N ILE A 99 -8.49 4.87 -3.00
CA ILE A 99 -7.85 4.79 -4.31
C ILE A 99 -6.83 5.91 -4.35
N ILE A 100 -5.56 5.57 -4.54
CA ILE A 100 -4.46 6.53 -4.51
C ILE A 100 -3.82 6.61 -5.89
N PRO A 101 -4.06 7.70 -6.64
CA PRO A 101 -3.39 7.88 -7.92
C PRO A 101 -1.88 7.96 -7.74
N ILE A 102 -1.12 7.43 -8.70
CA ILE A 102 0.34 7.45 -8.64
C ILE A 102 0.89 8.87 -8.46
N TRP A 103 0.21 9.88 -9.00
CA TRP A 103 0.67 11.27 -8.87
C TRP A 103 0.50 11.83 -7.46
N ALA A 104 -0.24 11.14 -6.57
CA ALA A 104 -0.50 11.61 -5.21
C ALA A 104 0.53 11.10 -4.17
N ILE A 105 1.50 10.29 -4.58
CA ILE A 105 2.51 9.79 -3.66
C ILE A 105 3.73 10.70 -3.55
#